data_d148c4b2ae651a0051744d171d2317c9
#
_entry.id   d148c4b2ae651a0051744d171d2317c9
#
_cell.length_a   1.000
_cell.length_b   1.000
_cell.length_c   1.000
_cell.angle_alpha   90.00
_cell.angle_beta   90.00
_cell.angle_gamma   90.00
#
_symmetry.space_group_name_H-M   'P 1'
#
loop_
_entity.id
_entity.type
_entity.pdbx_description
1 polymer ?
#
loop_
_entity_poly.entity_id
_entity_poly.type
_entity_poly.pdbx_seq_one_letter_code
_entity_poly.pdbx_strand_id
1 'polypeptide(L)'
;MHLPAIPDGVRLLGLCGAPGVGKSSVAAALAARDGAVVVPMDGFHHPQAELVRRGLRDRMGAPETFDAEGYAALLGRVQARAETVWAPGFDRVVEEPVPGRIEVPAVAHLVVTEGNYLLLDEPRWLEVRAELDAVWHLVTDEALRLERLVARHVEFGKSPEEAAAWVARVDEPNARLIAAAAERADTLVDLTDWDREH
;
A
#
# COMPACT_ATOMS: atom_id res chain seq x y z
N MET A 1 -5.31 11.78 -18.33
CA MET A 1 -6.25 12.05 -17.19
C MET A 1 -5.46 12.55 -15.99
N HIS A 2 -5.94 13.57 -15.26
CA HIS A 2 -5.24 14.07 -14.08
C HIS A 2 -5.76 13.39 -12.82
N LEU A 3 -4.87 13.07 -11.88
CA LEU A 3 -5.25 12.61 -10.54
C LEU A 3 -6.17 13.66 -9.88
N PRO A 4 -7.18 13.24 -9.10
CA PRO A 4 -8.04 14.16 -8.37
C PRO A 4 -7.25 15.14 -7.50
N ALA A 5 -7.81 16.31 -7.25
CA ALA A 5 -7.30 17.19 -6.22
C ALA A 5 -7.53 16.55 -4.84
N ILE A 6 -6.55 16.72 -3.95
CA ILE A 6 -6.71 16.27 -2.56
C ILE A 6 -7.70 17.22 -1.88
N PRO A 7 -8.74 16.70 -1.21
CA PRO A 7 -9.72 17.56 -0.52
C PRO A 7 -9.07 18.43 0.55
N ASP A 8 -9.61 19.61 0.76
CA ASP A 8 -9.13 20.52 1.80
C ASP A 8 -9.21 19.86 3.19
N GLY A 9 -8.17 20.04 3.97
CA GLY A 9 -8.05 19.47 5.31
C GLY A 9 -7.51 18.04 5.37
N VAL A 10 -7.40 17.34 4.26
CA VAL A 10 -6.75 16.02 4.21
C VAL A 10 -5.25 16.16 4.34
N ARG A 11 -4.69 15.50 5.33
CA ARG A 11 -3.24 15.51 5.64
C ARG A 11 -2.63 14.13 5.64
N LEU A 12 -3.41 13.11 5.93
CA LEU A 12 -3.01 11.72 5.86
C LEU A 12 -3.95 10.98 4.90
N LEU A 13 -3.50 10.85 3.65
CA LEU A 13 -4.24 10.22 2.56
C LEU A 13 -3.83 8.77 2.41
N GLY A 14 -4.79 7.85 2.45
CA GLY A 14 -4.60 6.45 2.12
C GLY A 14 -4.84 6.17 0.63
N LEU A 15 -3.94 5.40 0.01
CA LEU A 15 -4.14 4.84 -1.32
C LEU A 15 -4.32 3.32 -1.20
N CYS A 16 -5.52 2.83 -1.46
CA CYS A 16 -5.87 1.42 -1.43
C CYS A 16 -6.11 0.89 -2.85
N GLY A 17 -5.96 -0.40 -3.07
CA GLY A 17 -6.25 -1.04 -4.34
C GLY A 17 -5.47 -2.35 -4.51
N ALA A 18 -5.86 -3.13 -5.49
CA ALA A 18 -5.29 -4.45 -5.74
C ALA A 18 -3.78 -4.41 -6.04
N PRO A 19 -3.03 -5.49 -5.81
CA PRO A 19 -1.66 -5.63 -6.29
C PRO A 19 -1.57 -5.35 -7.80
N GLY A 20 -0.58 -4.57 -8.23
CA GLY A 20 -0.38 -4.21 -9.64
C GLY A 20 -1.19 -3.00 -10.13
N VAL A 21 -2.11 -2.44 -9.33
CA VAL A 21 -2.98 -1.32 -9.75
C VAL A 21 -2.25 0.02 -9.96
N GLY A 22 -1.03 0.21 -9.43
CA GLY A 22 -0.27 1.45 -9.57
C GLY A 22 -0.24 2.36 -8.35
N LYS A 23 -0.56 1.86 -7.13
CA LYS A 23 -0.54 2.65 -5.89
C LYS A 23 0.75 3.45 -5.68
N SER A 24 1.90 2.79 -5.81
CA SER A 24 3.21 3.44 -5.60
C SER A 24 3.50 4.50 -6.66
N SER A 25 3.05 4.31 -7.91
CA SER A 25 3.17 5.31 -8.98
C SER A 25 2.34 6.55 -8.67
N VAL A 26 1.09 6.36 -8.21
CA VAL A 26 0.22 7.47 -7.76
C VAL A 26 0.82 8.17 -6.55
N ALA A 27 1.33 7.43 -5.56
CA ALA A 27 2.00 8.02 -4.40
C ALA A 27 3.21 8.87 -4.79
N ALA A 28 4.04 8.39 -5.73
CA ALA A 28 5.18 9.13 -6.26
C ALA A 28 4.74 10.41 -7.02
N ALA A 29 3.68 10.32 -7.81
CA ALA A 29 3.11 11.48 -8.52
C ALA A 29 2.58 12.54 -7.54
N LEU A 30 1.89 12.13 -6.47
CA LEU A 30 1.43 13.03 -5.40
C LEU A 30 2.62 13.64 -4.63
N ALA A 31 3.67 12.86 -4.36
CA ALA A 31 4.88 13.40 -3.75
C ALA A 31 5.54 14.48 -4.63
N ALA A 32 5.60 14.25 -5.93
CA ALA A 32 6.19 15.20 -6.89
C ALA A 32 5.31 16.46 -7.09
N ARG A 33 3.97 16.28 -7.16
CA ARG A 33 3.01 17.38 -7.39
C ARG A 33 2.77 18.21 -6.14
N ASP A 34 2.56 17.56 -5.01
CA ASP A 34 2.05 18.17 -3.77
C ASP A 34 3.07 18.12 -2.62
N GLY A 35 4.29 17.64 -2.84
CA GLY A 35 5.34 17.54 -1.81
C GLY A 35 4.99 16.58 -0.66
N ALA A 36 4.21 15.53 -0.95
CA ALA A 36 3.83 14.55 0.06
C ALA A 36 5.01 13.68 0.52
N VAL A 37 5.02 13.34 1.80
CA VAL A 37 5.87 12.25 2.32
C VAL A 37 5.14 10.94 2.13
N VAL A 38 5.81 9.94 1.52
CA VAL A 38 5.19 8.62 1.25
C VAL A 38 5.61 7.61 2.31
N VAL A 39 4.63 6.98 2.95
CA VAL A 39 4.81 5.90 3.95
C VAL A 39 4.11 4.63 3.48
N PRO A 40 4.81 3.69 2.83
CA PRO A 40 4.20 2.45 2.35
C PRO A 40 3.84 1.49 3.50
N MET A 41 2.69 0.81 3.38
CA MET A 41 2.30 -0.29 4.26
C MET A 41 3.32 -1.45 4.23
N ASP A 42 4.02 -1.64 3.11
CA ASP A 42 4.99 -2.72 2.95
C ASP A 42 6.08 -2.73 4.02
N GLY A 43 6.42 -1.55 4.59
CA GLY A 43 7.34 -1.45 5.72
C GLY A 43 6.89 -2.15 7.01
N PHE A 44 5.61 -2.52 7.07
CA PHE A 44 5.00 -3.20 8.23
C PHE A 44 4.81 -4.71 7.99
N HIS A 45 5.43 -5.30 6.98
CA HIS A 45 5.54 -6.75 6.89
C HIS A 45 6.23 -7.32 8.13
N HIS A 46 5.78 -8.49 8.59
CA HIS A 46 6.59 -9.25 9.53
C HIS A 46 7.88 -9.73 8.84
N PRO A 47 9.03 -9.75 9.56
CA PRO A 47 10.28 -10.29 9.02
C PRO A 47 10.13 -11.73 8.54
N GLN A 48 10.90 -12.12 7.52
CA GLN A 48 10.82 -13.48 6.95
C GLN A 48 11.01 -14.58 8.00
N ALA A 49 11.93 -14.39 8.96
CA ALA A 49 12.13 -15.32 10.05
C ALA A 49 10.85 -15.56 10.87
N GLU A 50 10.08 -14.49 11.11
CA GLU A 50 8.80 -14.58 11.83
C GLU A 50 7.72 -15.25 10.97
N LEU A 51 7.67 -14.94 9.68
CA LEU A 51 6.75 -15.60 8.74
C LEU A 51 7.02 -17.11 8.65
N VAL A 52 8.28 -17.51 8.62
CA VAL A 52 8.67 -18.93 8.68
C VAL A 52 8.22 -19.57 9.98
N ARG A 53 8.50 -18.92 11.13
CA ARG A 53 8.08 -19.42 12.47
C ARG A 53 6.57 -19.61 12.58
N ARG A 54 5.78 -18.73 11.91
CA ARG A 54 4.30 -18.80 11.89
C ARG A 54 3.75 -19.72 10.80
N GLY A 55 4.57 -20.26 9.90
CA GLY A 55 4.11 -21.02 8.74
C GLY A 55 3.37 -20.17 7.69
N LEU A 56 3.70 -18.88 7.58
CA LEU A 56 3.05 -17.90 6.70
C LEU A 56 3.94 -17.44 5.52
N ARG A 57 5.15 -18.00 5.38
CA ARG A 57 6.11 -17.54 4.36
C ARG A 57 5.59 -17.65 2.92
N ASP A 58 4.87 -18.71 2.61
CA ASP A 58 4.25 -18.98 1.30
C ASP A 58 2.94 -18.20 1.06
N ARG A 59 2.53 -17.38 2.04
CA ARG A 59 1.41 -16.44 1.96
C ARG A 59 1.85 -14.99 2.16
N MET A 60 3.15 -14.70 2.05
CA MET A 60 3.68 -13.35 2.20
C MET A 60 2.92 -12.37 1.30
N GLY A 61 2.46 -11.25 1.87
CA GLY A 61 1.59 -10.29 1.20
C GLY A 61 0.10 -10.45 1.55
N ALA A 62 -0.32 -11.52 2.26
CA ALA A 62 -1.66 -11.66 2.81
C ALA A 62 -1.84 -10.80 4.08
N PRO A 63 -3.08 -10.43 4.48
CA PRO A 63 -3.34 -9.50 5.59
C PRO A 63 -2.68 -9.88 6.91
N GLU A 64 -2.61 -11.17 7.22
CA GLU A 64 -2.02 -11.70 8.45
C GLU A 64 -0.49 -11.67 8.50
N THR A 65 0.16 -11.29 7.39
CA THR A 65 1.62 -11.17 7.29
C THR A 65 2.13 -9.78 7.63
N PHE A 66 1.24 -8.88 8.07
CA PHE A 66 1.55 -7.51 8.45
C PHE A 66 1.31 -7.24 9.94
N ASP A 67 2.08 -6.32 10.49
CA ASP A 67 1.87 -5.69 11.79
C ASP A 67 0.91 -4.50 11.63
N ALA A 68 -0.38 -4.78 11.57
CA ALA A 68 -1.40 -3.75 11.36
C ALA A 68 -1.52 -2.83 12.58
N GLU A 69 -1.36 -3.36 13.81
CA GLU A 69 -1.41 -2.60 15.05
C GLU A 69 -0.22 -1.62 15.16
N GLY A 70 1.00 -2.06 14.83
CA GLY A 70 2.17 -1.19 14.76
C GLY A 70 2.03 -0.12 13.67
N TYR A 71 1.37 -0.48 12.56
CA TYR A 71 1.06 0.47 11.49
C TYR A 71 0.07 1.54 11.94
N ALA A 72 -1.06 1.17 12.56
CA ALA A 72 -2.03 2.12 13.11
C ALA A 72 -1.37 3.05 14.15
N ALA A 73 -0.59 2.49 15.08
CA ALA A 73 0.12 3.28 16.09
C ALA A 73 1.09 4.29 15.48
N LEU A 74 1.80 3.93 14.38
CA LEU A 74 2.68 4.88 13.70
C LEU A 74 1.87 5.99 13.00
N LEU A 75 0.78 5.65 12.31
CA LEU A 75 -0.09 6.64 11.65
C LEU A 75 -0.70 7.61 12.67
N GLY A 76 -1.12 7.14 13.85
CA GLY A 76 -1.59 7.99 14.96
C GLY A 76 -0.52 8.98 15.43
N ARG A 77 0.75 8.57 15.51
CA ARG A 77 1.87 9.49 15.81
C ARG A 77 2.08 10.53 14.70
N VAL A 78 1.91 10.12 13.43
CA VAL A 78 1.97 11.04 12.29
C VAL A 78 0.83 12.06 12.36
N GLN A 79 -0.38 11.64 12.69
CA GLN A 79 -1.53 12.52 12.88
C GLN A 79 -1.35 13.52 14.06
N ALA A 80 -0.76 13.06 15.16
CA ALA A 80 -0.52 13.88 16.35
C ALA A 80 0.44 15.04 16.11
N ARG A 81 1.36 14.95 15.14
CA ARG A 81 2.34 16.00 14.76
C ARG A 81 3.18 16.56 15.91
N ALA A 82 3.34 15.82 16.98
CA ALA A 82 4.10 16.28 18.13
C ALA A 82 5.61 16.28 17.89
N GLU A 83 6.09 15.38 17.01
CA GLU A 83 7.49 15.15 16.73
C GLU A 83 7.71 14.61 15.31
N THR A 84 8.96 14.60 14.85
CA THR A 84 9.34 13.84 13.65
C THR A 84 9.18 12.34 13.92
N VAL A 85 8.48 11.65 13.03
CA VAL A 85 8.26 10.20 13.09
C VAL A 85 9.15 9.51 12.07
N TRP A 86 9.83 8.42 12.48
CA TRP A 86 10.61 7.57 11.59
C TRP A 86 9.81 6.32 11.25
N ALA A 87 9.37 6.22 10.00
CA ALA A 87 8.62 5.06 9.51
C ALA A 87 9.55 3.99 8.92
N PRO A 88 9.17 2.71 8.99
CA PRO A 88 9.89 1.67 8.29
C PRO A 88 9.64 1.76 6.78
N GLY A 89 10.60 1.29 6.01
CA GLY A 89 10.42 1.00 4.59
C GLY A 89 10.62 -0.48 4.33
N PHE A 90 10.33 -0.93 3.11
CA PHE A 90 10.57 -2.31 2.70
C PHE A 90 11.73 -2.36 1.71
N ASP A 91 12.69 -3.26 1.95
CA ASP A 91 13.77 -3.53 1.03
C ASP A 91 13.43 -4.74 0.15
N ARG A 92 13.25 -4.50 -1.15
CA ARG A 92 12.82 -5.54 -2.09
C ARG A 92 13.93 -6.50 -2.51
N VAL A 93 15.21 -6.16 -2.24
CA VAL A 93 16.35 -7.03 -2.57
C VAL A 93 16.48 -8.15 -1.56
N VAL A 94 16.35 -7.79 -0.28
CA VAL A 94 16.43 -8.77 0.82
C VAL A 94 15.04 -9.22 1.30
N GLU A 95 13.97 -8.64 0.74
CA GLU A 95 12.56 -8.89 1.11
C GLU A 95 12.29 -8.72 2.62
N GLU A 96 12.79 -7.64 3.21
CA GLU A 96 12.68 -7.38 4.66
C GLU A 96 12.23 -5.94 4.93
N PRO A 97 11.45 -5.72 6.02
CA PRO A 97 11.20 -4.38 6.51
C PRO A 97 12.47 -3.79 7.13
N VAL A 98 12.72 -2.51 6.86
CA VAL A 98 13.87 -1.77 7.40
C VAL A 98 13.36 -0.64 8.28
N PRO A 99 13.58 -0.69 9.60
CA PRO A 99 13.11 0.35 10.51
C PRO A 99 13.83 1.69 10.27
N GLY A 100 13.12 2.81 10.52
CA GLY A 100 13.69 4.14 10.47
C GLY A 100 14.18 4.58 9.08
N ARG A 101 13.60 4.06 8.01
CA ARG A 101 14.02 4.35 6.63
C ARG A 101 13.41 5.65 6.08
N ILE A 102 12.26 6.06 6.60
CA ILE A 102 11.50 7.19 6.08
C ILE A 102 11.29 8.21 7.19
N GLU A 103 11.81 9.42 6.98
CA GLU A 103 11.57 10.54 7.87
C GLU A 103 10.23 11.21 7.52
N VAL A 104 9.34 11.35 8.52
CA VAL A 104 8.09 12.08 8.43
C VAL A 104 8.18 13.26 9.38
N PRO A 105 8.55 14.47 8.88
CA PRO A 105 8.64 15.66 9.71
C PRO A 105 7.29 16.05 10.32
N ALA A 106 7.28 16.54 11.56
CA ALA A 106 6.06 17.04 12.20
C ALA A 106 5.36 18.16 11.39
N VAL A 107 6.14 18.90 10.58
CA VAL A 107 5.67 19.97 9.71
C VAL A 107 5.18 19.50 8.33
N ALA A 108 5.27 18.20 8.02
CA ALA A 108 4.78 17.67 6.76
C ALA A 108 3.30 18.03 6.58
N HIS A 109 2.95 18.73 5.51
CA HIS A 109 1.58 19.18 5.27
C HIS A 109 0.70 18.08 4.69
N LEU A 110 1.33 17.12 4.01
CA LEU A 110 0.67 15.95 3.43
C LEU A 110 1.55 14.70 3.63
N VAL A 111 0.92 13.65 4.10
CA VAL A 111 1.49 12.30 4.13
C VAL A 111 0.58 11.39 3.31
N VAL A 112 1.16 10.65 2.38
CA VAL A 112 0.46 9.64 1.59
C VAL A 112 0.92 8.27 2.07
N THR A 113 -0.01 7.47 2.53
CA THR A 113 0.25 6.06 2.84
C THR A 113 -0.40 5.17 1.80
N GLU A 114 0.25 4.11 1.39
CA GLU A 114 -0.29 3.22 0.38
C GLU A 114 -0.23 1.76 0.83
N GLY A 115 -1.30 1.03 0.56
CA GLY A 115 -1.37 -0.37 0.96
C GLY A 115 -2.62 -1.08 0.44
N ASN A 116 -2.56 -2.40 0.47
CA ASN A 116 -3.62 -3.24 -0.04
C ASN A 116 -4.85 -3.26 0.89
N TYR A 117 -4.65 -3.14 2.22
CA TYR A 117 -5.63 -3.54 3.23
C TYR A 117 -6.24 -2.39 4.03
N LEU A 118 -6.02 -1.13 3.60
CA LEU A 118 -6.47 0.08 4.32
C LEU A 118 -7.99 0.17 4.52
N LEU A 119 -8.76 -0.63 3.75
CA LEU A 119 -10.23 -0.65 3.78
C LEU A 119 -10.82 -1.98 4.27
N LEU A 120 -10.00 -2.94 4.72
CA LEU A 120 -10.52 -4.22 5.19
C LEU A 120 -11.40 -4.07 6.42
N ASP A 121 -12.49 -4.86 6.46
CA ASP A 121 -13.43 -4.94 7.57
C ASP A 121 -12.98 -5.97 8.62
N GLU A 122 -11.77 -5.77 9.13
CA GLU A 122 -11.20 -6.55 10.22
C GLU A 122 -10.75 -5.60 11.32
N PRO A 123 -10.91 -5.94 12.63
CA PRO A 123 -10.67 -5.01 13.74
C PRO A 123 -9.35 -4.25 13.65
N ARG A 124 -8.22 -4.94 13.40
CA ARG A 124 -6.89 -4.33 13.29
C ARG A 124 -6.74 -3.39 12.10
N TRP A 125 -7.42 -3.66 10.97
CA TRP A 125 -7.40 -2.79 9.79
C TRP A 125 -8.37 -1.62 9.93
N LEU A 126 -9.44 -1.79 10.71
CA LEU A 126 -10.31 -0.67 11.09
C LEU A 126 -9.57 0.38 11.92
N GLU A 127 -8.64 -0.04 12.80
CA GLU A 127 -7.76 0.88 13.53
C GLU A 127 -6.86 1.67 12.57
N VAL A 128 -6.29 1.03 11.56
CA VAL A 128 -5.51 1.71 10.49
C VAL A 128 -6.39 2.72 9.75
N ARG A 129 -7.62 2.31 9.34
CA ARG A 129 -8.56 3.20 8.62
C ARG A 129 -8.95 4.42 9.45
N ALA A 130 -9.11 4.27 10.76
CA ALA A 130 -9.50 5.36 11.67
C ALA A 130 -8.45 6.48 11.75
N GLU A 131 -7.18 6.20 11.47
CA GLU A 131 -6.12 7.21 11.46
C GLU A 131 -6.06 8.01 10.15
N LEU A 132 -6.77 7.60 9.08
CA LEU A 132 -6.71 8.22 7.75
C LEU A 132 -7.81 9.26 7.59
N ASP A 133 -7.45 10.48 7.14
CA ASP A 133 -8.41 11.55 6.84
C ASP A 133 -9.28 11.20 5.62
N ALA A 134 -8.67 10.55 4.61
CA ALA A 134 -9.39 10.05 3.44
C ALA A 134 -8.66 8.84 2.85
N VAL A 135 -9.40 7.99 2.14
CA VAL A 135 -8.84 6.85 1.40
C VAL A 135 -9.37 6.86 -0.04
N TRP A 136 -8.45 6.85 -0.98
CA TRP A 136 -8.74 6.60 -2.39
C TRP A 136 -8.60 5.12 -2.72
N HIS A 137 -9.64 4.53 -3.29
CA HIS A 137 -9.54 3.19 -3.88
C HIS A 137 -9.19 3.31 -5.36
N LEU A 138 -8.05 2.75 -5.73
CA LEU A 138 -7.54 2.81 -7.10
C LEU A 138 -7.98 1.57 -7.87
N VAL A 139 -8.45 1.77 -9.10
CA VAL A 139 -8.78 0.73 -10.06
C VAL A 139 -8.11 1.02 -11.40
N THR A 140 -7.90 -0.01 -12.21
CA THR A 140 -7.39 0.10 -13.58
C THR A 140 -7.92 -1.07 -14.40
N ASP A 141 -7.61 -1.10 -15.70
CA ASP A 141 -7.91 -2.24 -16.56
C ASP A 141 -7.30 -3.53 -15.97
N GLU A 142 -8.11 -4.58 -15.85
CA GLU A 142 -7.73 -5.82 -15.19
C GLU A 142 -6.63 -6.56 -15.92
N ALA A 143 -6.64 -6.57 -17.25
CA ALA A 143 -5.59 -7.24 -18.04
C ALA A 143 -4.25 -6.53 -17.87
N LEU A 144 -4.26 -5.18 -17.90
CA LEU A 144 -3.07 -4.36 -17.66
C LEU A 144 -2.52 -4.57 -16.23
N ARG A 145 -3.40 -4.65 -15.22
CA ARG A 145 -3.01 -4.92 -13.83
C ARG A 145 -2.27 -6.25 -13.70
N LEU A 146 -2.84 -7.30 -14.27
CA LEU A 146 -2.27 -8.65 -14.24
C LEU A 146 -0.94 -8.73 -14.98
N GLU A 147 -0.84 -8.12 -16.17
CA GLU A 147 0.40 -8.05 -16.95
C GLU A 147 1.53 -7.40 -16.12
N ARG A 148 1.26 -6.25 -15.52
CA ARG A 148 2.23 -5.54 -14.66
C ARG A 148 2.64 -6.35 -13.45
N LEU A 149 1.69 -7.05 -12.84
CA LEU A 149 1.94 -7.84 -11.64
C LEU A 149 2.83 -9.04 -11.96
N VAL A 150 2.57 -9.75 -13.05
CA VAL A 150 3.43 -10.85 -13.52
C VAL A 150 4.82 -10.33 -13.88
N ALA A 151 4.91 -9.23 -14.66
CA ALA A 151 6.18 -8.61 -15.04
C ALA A 151 7.02 -8.23 -13.81
N ARG A 152 6.39 -7.67 -12.77
CA ARG A 152 7.06 -7.33 -11.51
C ARG A 152 7.63 -8.57 -10.80
N HIS A 153 6.88 -9.67 -10.74
CA HIS A 153 7.38 -10.89 -10.13
C HIS A 153 8.56 -11.51 -10.91
N VAL A 154 8.55 -11.38 -12.24
CA VAL A 154 9.67 -11.80 -13.09
C VAL A 154 10.90 -10.92 -12.86
N GLU A 155 10.74 -9.61 -12.79
CA GLU A 155 11.81 -8.65 -12.47
C GLU A 155 12.50 -8.98 -11.15
N PHE A 156 11.74 -9.47 -10.16
CA PHE A 156 12.26 -9.87 -8.84
C PHE A 156 12.66 -11.36 -8.77
N GLY A 157 12.91 -12.00 -9.93
CA GLY A 157 13.63 -13.27 -10.03
C GLY A 157 12.79 -14.53 -10.14
N LYS A 158 11.44 -14.44 -10.28
CA LYS A 158 10.63 -15.62 -10.61
C LYS A 158 10.67 -15.91 -12.10
N SER A 159 10.55 -17.18 -12.49
CA SER A 159 10.23 -17.51 -13.88
C SER A 159 8.81 -16.99 -14.24
N PRO A 160 8.49 -16.80 -15.53
CA PRO A 160 7.15 -16.41 -15.94
C PRO A 160 6.05 -17.35 -15.43
N GLU A 161 6.32 -18.67 -15.41
CA GLU A 161 5.39 -19.68 -14.92
C GLU A 161 5.20 -19.59 -13.41
N GLU A 162 6.28 -19.40 -12.65
CA GLU A 162 6.23 -19.20 -11.18
C GLU A 162 5.53 -17.91 -10.83
N ALA A 163 5.76 -16.83 -11.59
CA ALA A 163 5.10 -15.56 -11.42
C ALA A 163 3.59 -15.68 -11.63
N ALA A 164 3.15 -16.29 -12.74
CA ALA A 164 1.74 -16.51 -13.03
C ALA A 164 1.07 -17.40 -11.97
N ALA A 165 1.74 -18.47 -11.52
CA ALA A 165 1.24 -19.35 -10.47
C ALA A 165 1.11 -18.63 -9.12
N TRP A 166 2.06 -17.75 -8.78
CA TRP A 166 2.01 -16.93 -7.56
C TRP A 166 0.83 -15.94 -7.61
N VAL A 167 0.71 -15.21 -8.71
CA VAL A 167 -0.41 -14.28 -8.93
C VAL A 167 -1.74 -14.98 -8.73
N ALA A 168 -1.96 -16.12 -9.38
CA ALA A 168 -3.22 -16.85 -9.28
C ALA A 168 -3.51 -17.37 -7.86
N ARG A 169 -2.47 -17.81 -7.13
CA ARG A 169 -2.62 -18.44 -5.82
C ARG A 169 -2.64 -17.45 -4.66
N VAL A 170 -1.88 -16.35 -4.74
CA VAL A 170 -1.69 -15.40 -3.65
C VAL A 170 -2.32 -14.04 -3.96
N ASP A 171 -1.92 -13.41 -5.08
CA ASP A 171 -2.33 -12.03 -5.35
C ASP A 171 -3.82 -11.90 -5.70
N GLU A 172 -4.36 -12.83 -6.50
CA GLU A 172 -5.78 -12.79 -6.91
C GLU A 172 -6.78 -13.03 -5.76
N PRO A 173 -6.56 -13.97 -4.83
CA PRO A 173 -7.38 -14.04 -3.62
C PRO A 173 -7.35 -12.74 -2.82
N ASN A 174 -6.17 -12.10 -2.66
CA ASN A 174 -6.04 -10.83 -1.99
C ASN A 174 -6.74 -9.69 -2.76
N ALA A 175 -6.63 -9.67 -4.09
CA ALA A 175 -7.31 -8.68 -4.94
C ALA A 175 -8.83 -8.73 -4.75
N ARG A 176 -9.42 -9.93 -4.64
CA ARG A 176 -10.86 -10.10 -4.36
C ARG A 176 -11.28 -9.54 -2.99
N LEU A 177 -10.47 -9.76 -1.94
CA LEU A 177 -10.72 -9.17 -0.61
C LEU A 177 -10.69 -7.64 -0.68
N ILE A 178 -9.72 -7.08 -1.39
CA ILE A 178 -9.54 -5.65 -1.54
C ILE A 178 -10.70 -5.03 -2.32
N ALA A 179 -11.12 -5.67 -3.43
CA ALA A 179 -12.24 -5.22 -4.24
C ALA A 179 -13.57 -5.24 -3.46
N ALA A 180 -13.78 -6.24 -2.61
CA ALA A 180 -14.98 -6.32 -1.75
C ALA A 180 -15.05 -5.17 -0.73
N ALA A 181 -13.92 -4.57 -0.35
CA ALA A 181 -13.85 -3.44 0.58
C ALA A 181 -13.91 -2.06 -0.12
N ALA A 182 -13.98 -2.00 -1.45
CA ALA A 182 -13.90 -0.77 -2.23
C ALA A 182 -14.97 0.27 -1.88
N GLU A 183 -16.19 -0.16 -1.52
CA GLU A 183 -17.31 0.71 -1.12
C GLU A 183 -17.02 1.55 0.14
N ARG A 184 -15.99 1.20 0.91
CA ARG A 184 -15.57 1.91 2.13
C ARG A 184 -14.61 3.06 1.84
N ALA A 185 -14.21 3.25 0.59
CA ALA A 185 -13.36 4.35 0.16
C ALA A 185 -14.14 5.68 0.09
N ASP A 186 -13.44 6.78 0.37
CA ASP A 186 -14.00 8.13 0.19
C ASP A 186 -14.06 8.53 -1.29
N THR A 187 -13.15 7.99 -2.10
CA THR A 187 -13.08 8.28 -3.53
C THR A 187 -12.63 7.03 -4.30
N LEU A 188 -13.32 6.72 -5.41
CA LEU A 188 -12.87 5.75 -6.41
C LEU A 188 -12.08 6.49 -7.50
N VAL A 189 -10.87 6.03 -7.80
CA VAL A 189 -9.98 6.62 -8.80
C VAL A 189 -9.67 5.59 -9.86
N ASP A 190 -10.17 5.81 -11.09
CA ASP A 190 -9.87 4.96 -12.22
C ASP A 190 -8.60 5.44 -12.92
N LEU A 191 -7.59 4.57 -13.01
CA LEU A 191 -6.28 4.83 -13.59
C LEU A 191 -6.13 4.35 -15.03
N THR A 192 -7.18 3.79 -15.64
CA THR A 192 -7.09 3.16 -16.97
C THR A 192 -6.50 4.11 -18.03
N ASP A 193 -6.91 5.38 -18.03
CA ASP A 193 -6.36 6.38 -18.96
C ASP A 193 -5.10 7.07 -18.41
N TRP A 194 -4.94 7.17 -17.09
CA TRP A 194 -3.75 7.77 -16.48
C TRP A 194 -2.50 6.93 -16.77
N ASP A 195 -2.62 5.63 -16.68
CA ASP A 195 -1.56 4.66 -16.92
C ASP A 195 -1.02 4.66 -18.36
N ARG A 196 -1.80 5.15 -19.35
CA ARG A 196 -1.36 5.22 -20.74
C ARG A 196 -0.46 6.43 -21.04
N GLU A 197 -0.45 7.42 -20.15
CA GLU A 197 0.26 8.69 -20.32
C GLU A 197 1.59 8.73 -19.51
N HIS A 198 1.82 7.77 -18.63
CA HIS A 198 2.93 7.68 -17.66
C HIS A 198 3.58 6.30 -17.66
#